data_22f0e40693acce43e066b81f8bd4af03
#
_entry.id   22f0e40693acce43e066b81f8bd4af03
#
_cell.length_a   1.000
_cell.length_b   1.000
_cell.length_c   1.000
_cell.angle_alpha   90.00
_cell.angle_beta   90.00
_cell.angle_gamma   90.00
#
_symmetry.space_group_name_H-M   'P 1'
#
loop_
_entity.id
_entity.type
_entity.pdbx_description
1 polymer ?
#
loop_
_entity_poly.entity_id
_entity_poly.type
_entity_poly.pdbx_seq_one_letter_code
_entity_poly.pdbx_strand_id
1 'polypeptide(L)'
;DFEGYHFRIVDLPGTYSLSAYTPEEIYVRRHIIDETPDVIINVVDSSNLERNLYLTTQLIDMNVRMVVALNIYDELEASGNTLDYHLLSKLFGVPMLPTVSKKNRGLDTLFHVVINLYEGVDFFDKQGNMNPEVLKDLTEWHDSLEDRKNHEEEHLEDYVREHKRTGRVFRHIHINHGPDLEKAIEAVKEEVSKNEFIRHKYSTRFLSIKLLENDPDIESFVRTLPNAEEILRIRDKMAKRVQDTMNEDC
;
A
#
# COMPACT_ATOMS: atom_id res chain seq x y z
N ASP A 1 6.49 1.77 22.29
CA ASP A 1 7.56 0.79 21.98
C ASP A 1 6.95 -0.60 21.87
N PHE A 2 7.43 -1.41 20.94
CA PHE A 2 6.96 -2.77 20.72
C PHE A 2 8.10 -3.60 20.12
N GLU A 3 8.41 -4.77 20.67
CA GLU A 3 9.53 -5.64 20.26
C GLU A 3 10.87 -4.93 20.08
N GLY A 4 11.19 -3.99 20.97
CA GLY A 4 12.43 -3.23 20.91
C GLY A 4 12.47 -2.09 19.88
N TYR A 5 11.39 -1.90 19.11
CA TYR A 5 11.25 -0.80 18.14
C TYR A 5 10.50 0.39 18.74
N HIS A 6 10.96 1.59 18.41
CA HIS A 6 10.26 2.81 18.72
C HIS A 6 9.41 3.27 17.54
N PHE A 7 8.07 3.32 17.71
CA PHE A 7 7.14 3.73 16.67
C PHE A 7 6.78 5.21 16.80
N ARG A 8 6.92 5.94 15.71
CA ARG A 8 6.29 7.25 15.54
C ARG A 8 5.04 7.05 14.71
N ILE A 9 3.88 7.04 15.33
CA ILE A 9 2.59 6.89 14.67
C ILE A 9 2.04 8.27 14.35
N VAL A 10 1.65 8.49 13.09
CA VAL A 10 0.99 9.71 12.62
C VAL A 10 -0.40 9.34 12.15
N ASP A 11 -1.42 9.91 12.81
CA ASP A 11 -2.81 9.79 12.38
C ASP A 11 -3.10 10.79 11.27
N LEU A 12 -3.67 10.32 10.17
CA LEU A 12 -4.03 11.14 9.02
C LEU A 12 -5.56 11.24 8.91
N PRO A 13 -6.09 12.33 8.34
CA PRO A 13 -7.51 12.44 8.08
C PRO A 13 -8.05 11.24 7.30
N GLY A 14 -9.23 10.75 7.70
CA GLY A 14 -9.89 9.65 7.00
C GLY A 14 -10.24 10.04 5.57
N THR A 15 -9.83 9.21 4.61
CA THR A 15 -10.12 9.41 3.20
C THR A 15 -10.42 8.08 2.51
N TYR A 16 -11.16 8.14 1.41
CA TYR A 16 -11.46 6.98 0.57
C TYR A 16 -10.66 6.98 -0.74
N SER A 17 -9.94 8.07 -1.00
CA SER A 17 -9.22 8.29 -2.26
C SER A 17 -8.03 9.23 -2.05
N LEU A 18 -7.07 9.19 -2.96
CA LEU A 18 -5.96 10.15 -3.07
C LEU A 18 -6.12 11.05 -4.31
N SER A 19 -7.35 11.23 -4.80
CA SER A 19 -7.66 11.94 -6.05
C SER A 19 -7.81 13.44 -5.87
N ALA A 20 -7.22 14.11 -4.96
CA ALA A 20 -7.11 15.58 -4.83
C ALA A 20 -8.42 16.40 -5.01
N TYR A 21 -9.57 15.79 -4.72
CA TYR A 21 -10.85 16.51 -4.78
C TYR A 21 -11.18 17.25 -3.48
N THR A 22 -10.68 16.72 -2.34
CA THR A 22 -10.88 17.33 -1.03
C THR A 22 -9.55 17.77 -0.41
N PRO A 23 -9.57 18.77 0.49
CA PRO A 23 -8.36 19.17 1.22
C PRO A 23 -7.72 18.01 1.99
N GLU A 24 -8.54 17.11 2.55
CA GLU A 24 -8.10 15.93 3.29
C GLU A 24 -7.34 14.97 2.38
N GLU A 25 -7.86 14.67 1.20
CA GLU A 25 -7.21 13.81 0.21
C GLU A 25 -5.86 14.39 -0.24
N ILE A 26 -5.81 15.70 -0.51
CA ILE A 26 -4.58 16.41 -0.86
C ILE A 26 -3.57 16.32 0.29
N TYR A 27 -4.02 16.55 1.53
CA TYR A 27 -3.15 16.50 2.69
C TYR A 27 -2.54 15.11 2.88
N VAL A 28 -3.37 14.06 2.87
CA VAL A 28 -2.91 12.66 3.01
C VAL A 28 -1.92 12.31 1.91
N ARG A 29 -2.23 12.62 0.66
CA ARG A 29 -1.35 12.37 -0.48
C ARG A 29 0.00 13.06 -0.34
N ARG A 30 0.00 14.36 -0.02
CA ARG A 30 1.23 15.12 0.19
C ARG A 30 2.04 14.60 1.37
N HIS A 31 1.39 14.26 2.47
CA HIS A 31 2.07 13.70 3.62
C HIS A 31 2.81 12.40 3.24
N ILE A 32 2.16 11.49 2.52
CA ILE A 32 2.78 10.23 2.06
C ILE A 32 3.98 10.50 1.15
N ILE A 33 3.87 11.47 0.23
CA ILE A 33 4.92 11.80 -0.75
C ILE A 33 6.09 12.54 -0.09
N ASP A 34 5.81 13.51 0.77
CA ASP A 34 6.82 14.42 1.32
C ASP A 34 7.52 13.83 2.54
N GLU A 35 6.79 13.20 3.44
CA GLU A 35 7.32 12.60 4.68
C GLU A 35 7.86 11.19 4.46
N THR A 36 7.45 10.52 3.36
CA THR A 36 7.91 9.17 3.00
C THR A 36 7.92 8.20 4.19
N PRO A 37 6.75 7.89 4.79
CA PRO A 37 6.68 7.02 5.95
C PRO A 37 7.28 5.65 5.65
N ASP A 38 7.91 5.02 6.65
CA ASP A 38 8.54 3.70 6.49
C ASP A 38 7.52 2.62 6.13
N VAL A 39 6.36 2.64 6.79
CA VAL A 39 5.25 1.72 6.55
C VAL A 39 3.92 2.46 6.72
N ILE A 40 2.94 2.16 5.88
CA ILE A 40 1.58 2.66 5.99
C ILE A 40 0.68 1.55 6.55
N ILE A 41 -0.08 1.87 7.59
CA ILE A 41 -1.19 1.03 8.04
C ILE A 41 -2.47 1.60 7.42
N ASN A 42 -3.03 0.89 6.45
CA ASN A 42 -4.31 1.25 5.85
C ASN A 42 -5.44 0.57 6.63
N VAL A 43 -6.18 1.36 7.43
CA VAL A 43 -7.28 0.85 8.25
C VAL A 43 -8.56 0.84 7.41
N VAL A 44 -9.09 -0.35 7.20
CA VAL A 44 -10.26 -0.63 6.34
C VAL A 44 -11.40 -1.17 7.17
N ASP A 45 -12.59 -0.64 6.97
CA ASP A 45 -13.82 -1.18 7.54
C ASP A 45 -14.19 -2.49 6.82
N SER A 46 -14.12 -3.61 7.54
CA SER A 46 -14.40 -4.95 6.99
C SER A 46 -15.84 -5.15 6.57
N SER A 47 -16.77 -4.35 7.10
CA SER A 47 -18.20 -4.42 6.75
C SER A 47 -18.52 -3.70 5.43
N ASN A 48 -17.59 -2.86 4.92
CA ASN A 48 -17.76 -2.07 3.71
C ASN A 48 -16.49 -2.06 2.84
N LEU A 49 -16.06 -3.23 2.42
CA LEU A 49 -14.78 -3.44 1.73
C LEU A 49 -14.69 -2.72 0.38
N GLU A 50 -15.72 -2.81 -0.44
CA GLU A 50 -15.70 -2.32 -1.83
C GLU A 50 -15.25 -0.86 -1.90
N ARG A 51 -15.85 -0.01 -1.09
CA ARG A 51 -15.50 1.41 -1.03
C ARG A 51 -14.10 1.65 -0.47
N ASN A 52 -13.72 0.88 0.55
CA ASN A 52 -12.44 1.09 1.25
C ASN A 52 -11.24 0.55 0.48
N LEU A 53 -11.41 -0.48 -0.34
CA LEU A 53 -10.32 -1.05 -1.14
C LEU A 53 -9.86 -0.13 -2.28
N TYR A 54 -10.65 0.87 -2.67
CA TYR A 54 -10.23 1.85 -3.67
C TYR A 54 -8.98 2.62 -3.24
N LEU A 55 -8.92 3.10 -2.00
CA LEU A 55 -7.71 3.71 -1.45
C LEU A 55 -6.53 2.73 -1.43
N THR A 56 -6.80 1.46 -1.09
CA THR A 56 -5.76 0.41 -1.11
C THR A 56 -5.11 0.29 -2.50
N THR A 57 -5.91 0.32 -3.57
CA THR A 57 -5.39 0.24 -4.93
C THR A 57 -4.48 1.42 -5.28
N GLN A 58 -4.86 2.61 -4.86
CA GLN A 58 -4.05 3.82 -5.09
C GLN A 58 -2.74 3.82 -4.29
N LEU A 59 -2.75 3.29 -3.07
CA LEU A 59 -1.54 3.10 -2.28
C LEU A 59 -0.59 2.05 -2.91
N ILE A 60 -1.13 1.00 -3.53
CA ILE A 60 -0.34 0.03 -4.31
C ILE A 60 0.34 0.73 -5.49
N ASP A 61 -0.38 1.56 -6.23
CA ASP A 61 0.19 2.32 -7.36
C ASP A 61 1.25 3.34 -6.90
N MET A 62 1.12 3.89 -5.70
CA MET A 62 2.17 4.70 -5.08
C MET A 62 3.42 3.91 -4.69
N ASN A 63 3.36 2.58 -4.75
CA ASN A 63 4.47 1.69 -4.40
C ASN A 63 5.01 1.90 -2.98
N VAL A 64 4.11 2.14 -2.03
CA VAL A 64 4.46 2.29 -0.62
C VAL A 64 4.42 0.94 0.09
N ARG A 65 5.27 0.78 1.10
CA ARG A 65 5.16 -0.36 2.01
C ARG A 65 3.91 -0.19 2.85
N MET A 66 3.04 -1.19 2.83
CA MET A 66 1.81 -1.11 3.61
C MET A 66 1.32 -2.46 4.09
N VAL A 67 0.53 -2.41 5.15
CA VAL A 67 -0.33 -3.49 5.63
C VAL A 67 -1.76 -2.96 5.70
N VAL A 68 -2.72 -3.82 5.42
CA VAL A 68 -4.15 -3.50 5.55
C VAL A 68 -4.66 -4.09 6.85
N ALA A 69 -5.13 -3.24 7.76
CA ALA A 69 -5.85 -3.64 8.95
C ALA A 69 -7.35 -3.72 8.64
N LEU A 70 -7.88 -4.94 8.50
CA LEU A 70 -9.30 -5.21 8.31
C LEU A 70 -10.01 -5.04 9.67
N ASN A 71 -10.37 -3.80 9.99
CA ASN A 71 -10.92 -3.44 11.29
C ASN A 71 -12.44 -3.68 11.36
N ILE A 72 -12.98 -3.65 12.57
CA ILE A 72 -14.40 -3.96 12.85
C ILE A 72 -14.74 -5.39 12.38
N TYR A 73 -13.75 -6.27 12.40
CA TYR A 73 -13.90 -7.65 11.89
C TYR A 73 -14.94 -8.47 12.66
N ASP A 74 -15.20 -8.14 13.93
CA ASP A 74 -16.23 -8.76 14.74
C ASP A 74 -17.66 -8.46 14.27
N GLU A 75 -17.91 -7.31 13.65
CA GLU A 75 -19.21 -7.03 13.03
C GLU A 75 -19.43 -7.85 11.74
N LEU A 76 -18.36 -8.07 10.96
CA LEU A 76 -18.40 -8.97 9.82
C LEU A 76 -18.72 -10.40 10.28
N GLU A 77 -18.03 -10.91 11.29
CA GLU A 77 -18.27 -12.22 11.88
C GLU A 77 -19.70 -12.34 12.42
N ALA A 78 -20.19 -11.32 13.15
CA ALA A 78 -21.52 -11.29 13.70
C ALA A 78 -22.64 -11.25 12.64
N SER A 79 -22.37 -10.72 11.46
CA SER A 79 -23.32 -10.74 10.33
C SER A 79 -23.46 -12.11 9.66
N GLY A 80 -22.65 -13.10 10.08
CA GLY A 80 -22.61 -14.43 9.49
C GLY A 80 -21.83 -14.49 8.16
N ASN A 81 -21.16 -13.40 7.77
CA ASN A 81 -20.31 -13.36 6.60
C ASN A 81 -18.91 -13.85 6.94
N THR A 82 -18.25 -14.44 5.94
CA THR A 82 -16.85 -14.85 6.00
C THR A 82 -16.05 -14.15 4.93
N LEU A 83 -14.84 -13.73 5.26
CA LEU A 83 -13.91 -13.11 4.34
C LEU A 83 -12.63 -13.94 4.30
N ASP A 84 -12.29 -14.46 3.13
CA ASP A 84 -10.98 -15.06 2.90
C ASP A 84 -9.92 -13.94 2.70
N TYR A 85 -9.45 -13.40 3.81
CA TYR A 85 -8.44 -12.32 3.79
C TYR A 85 -7.06 -12.82 3.34
N HIS A 86 -6.79 -14.12 3.40
CA HIS A 86 -5.56 -14.70 2.85
C HIS A 86 -5.58 -14.66 1.32
N LEU A 87 -6.71 -15.04 0.71
CA LEU A 87 -6.90 -14.90 -0.72
C LEU A 87 -6.84 -13.42 -1.15
N LEU A 88 -7.47 -12.54 -0.38
CA LEU A 88 -7.46 -11.11 -0.65
C LEU A 88 -6.02 -10.54 -0.56
N SER A 89 -5.25 -10.91 0.47
CA SER A 89 -3.83 -10.56 0.60
C SER A 89 -3.02 -11.01 -0.63
N LYS A 90 -3.27 -12.24 -1.09
CA LYS A 90 -2.61 -12.80 -2.29
C LYS A 90 -2.96 -12.01 -3.56
N LEU A 91 -4.24 -11.67 -3.75
CA LEU A 91 -4.71 -10.94 -4.93
C LEU A 91 -4.14 -9.52 -5.01
N PHE A 92 -4.05 -8.85 -3.88
CA PHE A 92 -3.50 -7.49 -3.79
C PHE A 92 -1.98 -7.46 -3.59
N GLY A 93 -1.38 -8.59 -3.18
CA GLY A 93 0.04 -8.68 -2.84
C GLY A 93 0.45 -7.82 -1.66
N VAL A 94 -0.48 -7.61 -0.75
CA VAL A 94 -0.33 -6.78 0.44
C VAL A 94 -0.82 -7.58 1.65
N PRO A 95 -0.06 -7.64 2.76
CA PRO A 95 -0.54 -8.28 3.97
C PRO A 95 -1.86 -7.65 4.43
N MET A 96 -2.86 -8.48 4.69
CA MET A 96 -4.16 -8.07 5.22
C MET A 96 -4.47 -8.88 6.47
N LEU A 97 -4.83 -8.21 7.56
CA LEU A 97 -5.00 -8.82 8.87
C LEU A 97 -6.33 -8.39 9.51
N PRO A 98 -7.10 -9.32 10.07
CA PRO A 98 -8.30 -8.98 10.82
C PRO A 98 -7.93 -8.29 12.14
N THR A 99 -8.60 -7.17 12.43
CA THR A 99 -8.41 -6.42 13.67
C THR A 99 -9.74 -6.01 14.28
N VAL A 100 -9.77 -5.89 15.62
CA VAL A 100 -10.86 -5.30 16.38
C VAL A 100 -10.25 -4.33 17.37
N SER A 101 -10.02 -3.10 16.92
CA SER A 101 -9.27 -2.08 17.68
C SER A 101 -9.88 -1.81 19.06
N LYS A 102 -11.21 -1.79 19.18
CA LYS A 102 -11.92 -1.61 20.46
C LYS A 102 -11.62 -2.69 21.49
N LYS A 103 -11.18 -3.87 21.04
CA LYS A 103 -10.89 -5.04 21.89
C LYS A 103 -9.40 -5.38 21.91
N ASN A 104 -8.56 -4.56 21.31
CA ASN A 104 -7.12 -4.82 21.10
C ASN A 104 -6.82 -6.16 20.40
N ARG A 105 -7.82 -6.77 19.70
CA ARG A 105 -7.63 -8.04 18.99
C ARG A 105 -6.90 -7.78 17.66
N GLY A 106 -5.81 -8.52 17.42
CA GLY A 106 -5.03 -8.46 16.19
C GLY A 106 -4.06 -7.29 16.09
N LEU A 107 -3.96 -6.42 17.11
CA LEU A 107 -3.05 -5.27 17.07
C LEU A 107 -1.59 -5.69 17.23
N ASP A 108 -1.30 -6.65 18.12
CA ASP A 108 0.06 -7.15 18.30
C ASP A 108 0.59 -7.77 17.02
N THR A 109 -0.22 -8.63 16.37
CA THR A 109 0.12 -9.21 15.06
C THR A 109 0.31 -8.14 13.98
N LEU A 110 -0.52 -7.09 13.99
CA LEU A 110 -0.39 -5.97 13.06
C LEU A 110 0.95 -5.25 13.23
N PHE A 111 1.36 -4.94 14.47
CA PHE A 111 2.64 -4.30 14.73
C PHE A 111 3.83 -5.20 14.41
N HIS A 112 3.73 -6.51 14.65
CA HIS A 112 4.75 -7.47 14.24
C HIS A 112 4.91 -7.48 12.70
N VAL A 113 3.81 -7.48 11.95
CA VAL A 113 3.85 -7.36 10.47
C VAL A 113 4.45 -6.02 10.02
N VAL A 114 4.17 -4.92 10.73
CA VAL A 114 4.79 -3.62 10.44
C VAL A 114 6.31 -3.68 10.61
N ILE A 115 6.82 -4.33 11.66
CA ILE A 115 8.26 -4.55 11.86
C ILE A 115 8.84 -5.36 10.71
N ASN A 116 8.21 -6.48 10.35
CA ASN A 116 8.67 -7.33 9.24
C ASN A 116 8.72 -6.56 7.91
N LEU A 117 7.72 -5.72 7.63
CA LEU A 117 7.73 -4.83 6.46
C LEU A 117 8.85 -3.78 6.53
N TYR A 118 9.08 -3.19 7.69
CA TYR A 118 10.17 -2.24 7.92
C TYR A 118 11.53 -2.89 7.68
N GLU A 119 11.73 -4.11 8.19
CA GLU A 119 12.93 -4.92 8.00
C GLU A 119 13.14 -5.39 6.55
N GLY A 120 12.13 -5.21 5.69
CA GLY A 120 12.19 -5.57 4.28
C GLY A 120 11.92 -7.06 4.02
N VAL A 121 11.15 -7.69 4.88
CA VAL A 121 10.70 -9.08 4.68
C VAL A 121 9.72 -9.14 3.50
N ASP A 122 9.98 -10.04 2.55
CA ASP A 122 9.09 -10.28 1.42
C ASP A 122 7.96 -11.22 1.83
N PHE A 123 6.75 -10.69 1.93
CA PHE A 123 5.55 -11.46 2.32
C PHE A 123 5.07 -12.43 1.25
N PHE A 124 5.41 -12.19 0.00
CA PHE A 124 4.95 -13.00 -1.13
C PHE A 124 6.12 -13.39 -2.04
N ASP A 125 6.07 -14.60 -2.58
CA ASP A 125 7.01 -15.07 -3.61
C ASP A 125 6.72 -14.43 -4.99
N LYS A 126 7.56 -14.73 -6.00
CA LYS A 126 7.39 -14.22 -7.37
C LYS A 126 6.07 -14.68 -8.03
N GLN A 127 5.46 -15.72 -7.54
CA GLN A 127 4.20 -16.30 -8.01
C GLN A 127 2.97 -15.74 -7.28
N GLY A 128 3.18 -14.89 -6.26
CA GLY A 128 2.10 -14.31 -5.47
C GLY A 128 1.65 -15.18 -4.30
N ASN A 129 2.32 -16.27 -3.99
CA ASN A 129 2.00 -17.05 -2.80
C ASN A 129 2.67 -16.42 -1.58
N MET A 130 2.02 -16.55 -0.42
CA MET A 130 2.64 -16.12 0.82
C MET A 130 3.93 -16.90 1.05
N ASN A 131 5.00 -16.20 1.41
CA ASN A 131 6.29 -16.80 1.71
C ASN A 131 6.15 -17.76 2.88
N PRO A 132 6.53 -19.05 2.74
CA PRO A 132 6.42 -20.03 3.81
C PRO A 132 7.17 -19.66 5.09
N GLU A 133 8.29 -18.95 4.99
CA GLU A 133 9.05 -18.49 6.15
C GLU A 133 8.27 -17.44 6.94
N VAL A 134 7.61 -16.49 6.24
CA VAL A 134 6.73 -15.50 6.87
C VAL A 134 5.51 -16.17 7.51
N LEU A 135 4.90 -17.13 6.82
CA LEU A 135 3.76 -17.85 7.37
C LEU A 135 4.14 -18.59 8.64
N LYS A 136 5.30 -19.23 8.64
CA LYS A 136 5.85 -19.92 9.82
C LYS A 136 6.12 -18.92 10.95
N ASP A 137 6.78 -17.81 10.66
CA ASP A 137 7.08 -16.77 11.64
C ASP A 137 5.80 -16.21 12.27
N LEU A 138 4.78 -15.88 11.47
CA LEU A 138 3.49 -15.41 11.97
C LEU A 138 2.76 -16.46 12.82
N THR A 139 2.88 -17.74 12.48
CA THR A 139 2.27 -18.83 13.26
C THR A 139 2.98 -18.99 14.60
N GLU A 140 4.31 -19.06 14.59
CA GLU A 140 5.12 -19.17 15.81
C GLU A 140 4.92 -17.94 16.72
N TRP A 141 4.80 -16.75 16.14
CA TRP A 141 4.47 -15.53 16.87
C TRP A 141 3.09 -15.61 17.51
N HIS A 142 2.08 -16.03 16.78
CA HIS A 142 0.70 -16.15 17.29
C HIS A 142 0.64 -17.16 18.45
N ASP A 143 1.27 -18.33 18.30
CA ASP A 143 1.34 -19.34 19.35
C ASP A 143 2.04 -18.79 20.61
N SER A 144 3.11 -18.02 20.43
CA SER A 144 3.83 -17.38 21.55
C SER A 144 2.98 -16.32 22.26
N LEU A 145 2.07 -15.62 21.56
CA LEU A 145 1.13 -14.66 22.18
C LEU A 145 0.08 -15.36 23.05
N GLU A 146 -0.40 -16.53 22.64
CA GLU A 146 -1.34 -17.31 23.44
C GLU A 146 -0.65 -17.83 24.71
N ASP A 147 0.59 -18.30 24.61
CA ASP A 147 1.38 -18.72 25.76
C ASP A 147 1.69 -17.55 26.72
N ARG A 148 2.02 -16.37 26.20
CA ARG A 148 2.29 -15.17 27.02
C ARG A 148 1.05 -14.68 27.78
N LYS A 149 -0.13 -14.78 27.19
CA LYS A 149 -1.40 -14.44 27.88
C LYS A 149 -1.73 -15.38 29.05
N ASN A 150 -1.10 -16.57 29.06
CA ASN A 150 -1.25 -17.58 30.11
C ASN A 150 -0.15 -17.50 31.19
N HIS A 151 0.92 -16.74 30.94
CA HIS A 151 2.02 -16.51 31.89
C HIS A 151 2.26 -15.01 32.04
N GLU A 152 1.83 -14.45 33.18
CA GLU A 152 2.22 -13.08 33.57
C GLU A 152 3.72 -13.01 33.85
N GLU A 153 4.37 -12.05 33.18
CA GLU A 153 5.69 -11.49 33.47
C GLU A 153 6.88 -12.45 33.64
N GLU A 154 7.69 -12.60 32.54
CA GLU A 154 9.15 -12.67 32.70
C GLU A 154 9.87 -12.34 31.37
N HIS A 155 10.72 -11.30 31.45
CA HIS A 155 11.87 -10.94 30.60
C HIS A 155 11.73 -10.74 29.09
N LEU A 156 11.56 -9.48 28.71
CA LEU A 156 11.52 -8.96 27.33
C LEU A 156 12.88 -8.38 26.86
N GLU A 157 14.02 -8.93 27.26
CA GLU A 157 15.31 -8.28 27.00
C GLU A 157 16.21 -8.90 25.92
N ASP A 158 15.90 -10.04 25.31
CA ASP A 158 16.87 -10.77 24.48
C ASP A 158 16.44 -11.13 23.05
N TYR A 159 15.56 -10.38 22.40
CA TYR A 159 15.21 -10.65 21.01
C TYR A 159 15.52 -9.49 20.06
N VAL A 160 16.78 -9.06 20.04
CA VAL A 160 17.31 -8.25 18.94
C VAL A 160 17.79 -9.18 17.85
N ARG A 161 16.96 -9.49 16.87
CA ARG A 161 17.40 -10.13 15.63
C ARG A 161 18.30 -9.17 14.87
N GLU A 162 19.58 -9.46 14.76
CA GLU A 162 20.47 -8.87 13.76
C GLU A 162 20.00 -9.30 12.36
N HIS A 163 19.00 -8.59 11.81
CA HIS A 163 18.65 -8.75 10.41
C HIS A 163 19.48 -7.75 9.59
N LYS A 164 20.45 -8.29 8.83
CA LYS A 164 21.15 -7.53 7.79
C LYS A 164 20.13 -6.92 6.86
N ARG A 165 20.16 -5.60 6.72
CA ARG A 165 19.45 -4.85 5.66
C ARG A 165 19.85 -5.42 4.31
N THR A 166 19.12 -6.38 3.81
CA THR A 166 19.19 -6.79 2.41
C THR A 166 18.50 -5.72 1.58
N GLY A 167 19.17 -5.30 0.49
CA GLY A 167 18.74 -4.19 -0.33
C GLY A 167 17.27 -4.32 -0.77
N ARG A 168 16.63 -3.18 -0.94
CA ARG A 168 15.22 -3.02 -1.32
C ARG A 168 14.85 -3.90 -2.51
N VAL A 169 14.23 -5.02 -2.28
CA VAL A 169 13.52 -5.75 -3.33
C VAL A 169 12.04 -5.39 -3.17
N PHE A 170 11.64 -4.31 -3.83
CA PHE A 170 10.23 -3.97 -3.92
C PHE A 170 9.57 -4.92 -4.92
N ARG A 171 8.59 -5.66 -4.45
CA ARG A 171 7.73 -6.39 -5.33
C ARG A 171 6.67 -5.44 -5.87
N HIS A 172 6.79 -5.12 -7.16
CA HIS A 172 5.81 -4.31 -7.85
C HIS A 172 4.62 -5.18 -8.25
N ILE A 173 3.64 -5.33 -7.35
CA ILE A 173 2.32 -5.78 -7.77
C ILE A 173 1.60 -4.53 -8.26
N HIS A 174 1.26 -4.54 -9.54
CA HIS A 174 0.49 -3.48 -10.16
C HIS A 174 -0.91 -3.98 -10.42
N ILE A 175 -1.89 -3.12 -10.16
CA ILE A 175 -3.25 -3.37 -10.61
C ILE A 175 -3.23 -3.26 -12.14
N ASN A 176 -3.74 -4.28 -12.80
CA ASN A 176 -3.85 -4.29 -14.26
C ASN A 176 -5.12 -3.55 -14.67
N HIS A 177 -4.96 -2.38 -15.28
CA HIS A 177 -6.06 -1.54 -15.75
C HIS A 177 -6.54 -1.89 -17.16
N GLY A 178 -6.08 -3.01 -17.72
CA GLY A 178 -6.36 -3.40 -19.09
C GLY A 178 -5.27 -2.97 -20.08
N PRO A 179 -5.18 -3.66 -21.22
CA PRO A 179 -4.02 -3.59 -22.11
C PRO A 179 -3.78 -2.19 -22.70
N ASP A 180 -4.82 -1.42 -22.99
CA ASP A 180 -4.66 -0.12 -23.64
C ASP A 180 -4.30 0.97 -22.64
N LEU A 181 -4.90 0.94 -21.45
CA LEU A 181 -4.52 1.87 -20.37
C LEU A 181 -3.11 1.55 -19.85
N GLU A 182 -2.73 0.27 -19.75
CA GLU A 182 -1.36 -0.10 -19.35
C GLU A 182 -0.31 0.40 -20.36
N LYS A 183 -0.59 0.34 -21.67
CA LYS A 183 0.29 0.94 -22.70
C LYS A 183 0.40 2.46 -22.54
N ALA A 184 -0.70 3.13 -22.20
CA ALA A 184 -0.70 4.56 -21.97
C ALA A 184 0.11 4.92 -20.73
N ILE A 185 -0.10 4.20 -19.63
CA ILE A 185 0.65 4.37 -18.38
C ILE A 185 2.15 4.18 -18.62
N GLU A 186 2.55 3.11 -19.30
CA GLU A 186 3.97 2.81 -19.53
C GLU A 186 4.61 3.88 -20.42
N ALA A 187 3.94 4.37 -21.46
CA ALA A 187 4.47 5.42 -22.32
C ALA A 187 4.72 6.75 -21.57
N VAL A 188 3.79 7.15 -20.69
CA VAL A 188 3.96 8.35 -19.85
C VAL A 188 5.04 8.13 -18.81
N LYS A 189 5.06 6.96 -18.16
CA LYS A 189 6.04 6.56 -17.15
C LYS A 189 7.47 6.56 -17.70
N GLU A 190 7.67 6.10 -18.92
CA GLU A 190 8.97 6.10 -19.58
C GLU A 190 9.54 7.54 -19.68
N GLU A 191 8.70 8.50 -20.05
CA GLU A 191 9.11 9.91 -20.16
C GLU A 191 9.33 10.56 -18.79
N VAL A 192 8.41 10.33 -17.84
CA VAL A 192 8.54 10.81 -16.45
C VAL A 192 9.80 10.28 -15.79
N SER A 193 10.16 9.02 -16.08
CA SER A 193 11.33 8.33 -15.51
C SER A 193 12.67 8.85 -16.00
N LYS A 194 12.72 9.68 -17.06
CA LYS A 194 13.95 10.33 -17.52
C LYS A 194 14.49 11.34 -16.50
N ASN A 195 13.60 11.85 -15.63
CA ASN A 195 13.99 12.72 -14.54
C ASN A 195 14.46 11.89 -13.33
N GLU A 196 15.76 11.97 -13.04
CA GLU A 196 16.40 11.19 -11.98
C GLU A 196 15.84 11.52 -10.58
N PHE A 197 15.58 12.78 -10.29
CA PHE A 197 14.99 13.20 -9.02
C PHE A 197 13.62 12.55 -8.82
N ILE A 198 12.80 12.49 -9.88
CA ILE A 198 11.49 11.85 -9.82
C ILE A 198 11.61 10.35 -9.53
N ARG A 199 12.50 9.64 -10.22
CA ARG A 199 12.70 8.20 -10.00
C ARG A 199 13.08 7.84 -8.57
N HIS A 200 13.79 8.71 -7.88
CA HIS A 200 14.26 8.45 -6.52
C HIS A 200 13.22 8.78 -5.44
N LYS A 201 12.38 9.79 -5.69
CA LYS A 201 11.45 10.29 -4.68
C LYS A 201 10.01 9.84 -4.88
N TYR A 202 9.57 9.63 -6.14
CA TYR A 202 8.17 9.42 -6.47
C TYR A 202 7.94 8.09 -7.17
N SER A 203 6.74 7.52 -7.00
CA SER A 203 6.28 6.44 -7.88
C SER A 203 5.97 7.02 -9.27
N THR A 204 6.81 6.69 -10.25
CA THR A 204 6.60 7.15 -11.64
C THR A 204 5.32 6.59 -12.24
N ARG A 205 4.89 5.38 -11.80
CA ARG A 205 3.60 4.80 -12.20
C ARG A 205 2.43 5.61 -11.66
N PHE A 206 2.43 5.91 -10.37
CA PHE A 206 1.37 6.74 -9.76
C PHE A 206 1.24 8.10 -10.44
N LEU A 207 2.38 8.79 -10.67
CA LEU A 207 2.39 10.07 -11.38
C LEU A 207 1.79 9.94 -12.78
N SER A 208 2.10 8.86 -13.50
CA SER A 208 1.59 8.62 -14.85
C SER A 208 0.09 8.38 -14.87
N ILE A 209 -0.42 7.60 -13.93
CA ILE A 209 -1.87 7.36 -13.77
C ILE A 209 -2.59 8.69 -13.48
N LYS A 210 -2.10 9.46 -12.52
CA LYS A 210 -2.70 10.75 -12.15
C LYS A 210 -2.64 11.79 -13.28
N LEU A 211 -1.59 11.78 -14.08
CA LEU A 211 -1.52 12.61 -15.29
C LEU A 211 -2.58 12.21 -16.32
N LEU A 212 -2.79 10.90 -16.56
CA LEU A 212 -3.84 10.41 -17.46
C LEU A 212 -5.25 10.69 -16.92
N GLU A 213 -5.42 10.76 -15.61
CA GLU A 213 -6.66 11.21 -14.96
C GLU A 213 -6.86 12.74 -14.99
N ASN A 214 -5.93 13.49 -15.56
CA ASN A 214 -5.91 14.98 -15.58
C ASN A 214 -5.92 15.59 -14.16
N ASP A 215 -5.21 14.98 -13.22
CA ASP A 215 -5.07 15.50 -11.85
C ASP A 215 -4.33 16.85 -11.87
N PRO A 216 -4.98 17.96 -11.44
CA PRO A 216 -4.42 19.30 -11.61
C PRO A 216 -3.21 19.57 -10.71
N ASP A 217 -3.11 18.92 -9.56
CA ASP A 217 -2.00 19.06 -8.62
C ASP A 217 -0.74 18.38 -9.18
N ILE A 218 -0.90 17.18 -9.72
CA ILE A 218 0.20 16.46 -10.38
C ILE A 218 0.60 17.13 -11.69
N GLU A 219 -0.34 17.63 -12.47
CA GLU A 219 0.00 18.39 -13.68
C GLU A 219 0.79 19.66 -13.34
N SER A 220 0.37 20.42 -12.31
CA SER A 220 1.10 21.59 -11.84
C SER A 220 2.52 21.25 -11.39
N PHE A 221 2.68 20.14 -10.68
CA PHE A 221 3.99 19.66 -10.28
C PHE A 221 4.85 19.28 -11.51
N VAL A 222 4.31 18.51 -12.45
CA VAL A 222 5.02 18.07 -13.66
C VAL A 222 5.44 19.25 -14.52
N ARG A 223 4.65 20.34 -14.58
CA ARG A 223 5.01 21.58 -15.30
C ARG A 223 6.28 22.26 -14.77
N THR A 224 6.75 21.91 -13.59
CA THR A 224 8.03 22.40 -13.03
C THR A 224 9.25 21.59 -13.52
N LEU A 225 9.04 20.48 -14.21
CA LEU A 225 10.11 19.59 -14.65
C LEU A 225 10.74 20.07 -15.97
N PRO A 226 12.04 19.76 -16.19
CA PRO A 226 12.73 20.19 -17.42
C PRO A 226 12.12 19.63 -18.71
N ASN A 227 11.51 18.45 -18.67
CA ASN A 227 10.88 17.76 -19.80
C ASN A 227 9.35 17.79 -19.76
N ALA A 228 8.77 18.78 -19.06
CA ALA A 228 7.33 18.90 -18.86
C ALA A 228 6.53 18.88 -20.17
N GLU A 229 6.96 19.64 -21.18
CA GLU A 229 6.27 19.74 -22.48
C GLU A 229 6.14 18.36 -23.15
N GLU A 230 7.21 17.57 -23.12
CA GLU A 230 7.20 16.25 -23.74
C GLU A 230 6.35 15.25 -22.95
N ILE A 231 6.41 15.30 -21.61
CA ILE A 231 5.53 14.47 -20.74
C ILE A 231 4.06 14.75 -21.07
N LEU A 232 3.67 16.03 -21.09
CA LEU A 232 2.29 16.43 -21.35
C LEU A 232 1.84 16.09 -22.77
N ARG A 233 2.72 16.26 -23.76
CA ARG A 233 2.46 15.85 -25.14
C ARG A 233 2.19 14.35 -25.28
N ILE A 234 2.98 13.52 -24.58
CA ILE A 234 2.78 12.06 -24.59
C ILE A 234 1.50 11.70 -23.85
N ARG A 235 1.23 12.31 -22.67
CA ARG A 235 0.00 12.15 -21.94
C ARG A 235 -1.22 12.42 -22.82
N ASP A 236 -1.29 13.57 -23.49
CA ASP A 236 -2.43 13.97 -24.32
C ASP A 236 -2.64 13.01 -25.49
N LYS A 237 -1.53 12.59 -26.13
CA LYS A 237 -1.58 11.58 -27.20
C LYS A 237 -2.14 10.25 -26.71
N MET A 238 -1.71 9.79 -25.52
CA MET A 238 -2.13 8.51 -24.97
C MET A 238 -3.56 8.57 -24.42
N ALA A 239 -3.94 9.64 -23.75
CA ALA A 239 -5.31 9.85 -23.27
C ALA A 239 -6.32 9.83 -24.42
N LYS A 240 -6.01 10.52 -25.53
CA LYS A 240 -6.84 10.50 -26.72
C LYS A 240 -6.97 9.09 -27.30
N ARG A 241 -5.86 8.35 -27.38
CA ARG A 241 -5.86 6.97 -27.89
C ARG A 241 -6.75 6.05 -27.06
N VAL A 242 -6.65 6.13 -25.72
CA VAL A 242 -7.48 5.34 -24.80
C VAL A 242 -8.96 5.70 -24.99
N GLN A 243 -9.27 7.00 -25.08
CA GLN A 243 -10.63 7.48 -25.31
C GLN A 243 -11.21 6.96 -26.64
N ASP A 244 -10.43 7.01 -27.71
CA ASP A 244 -10.85 6.52 -29.04
C ASP A 244 -11.14 5.01 -28.98
N THR A 245 -10.27 4.21 -28.36
CA THR A 245 -10.47 2.75 -28.21
C THR A 245 -11.71 2.42 -27.37
N MET A 246 -11.93 3.13 -26.27
CA MET A 246 -13.11 2.90 -25.41
C MET A 246 -14.44 3.33 -26.06
N ASN A 247 -14.42 4.25 -27.03
CA ASN A 247 -15.61 4.66 -27.78
C ASN A 247 -15.92 3.74 -28.97
N GLU A 248 -14.95 2.95 -29.44
CA GLU A 248 -15.15 1.96 -30.50
C GLU A 248 -15.76 0.66 -30.00
N ASP A 249 -15.62 0.36 -28.69
CA ASP A 249 -16.15 -0.84 -28.03
C ASP A 249 -17.56 -0.66 -27.43
N CYS A 250 -18.20 0.48 -27.60
CA CYS A 250 -19.58 0.82 -27.24
C CYS A 250 -20.48 0.92 -28.46
#